data_ecf8a24ff1049bd7e20ebdfac23cc54d
#
_entry.id   ecf8a24ff1049bd7e20ebdfac23cc54d
#
_cell.length_a   1.000
_cell.length_b   1.000
_cell.length_c   1.000
_cell.angle_alpha   90.00
_cell.angle_beta   90.00
_cell.angle_gamma   90.00
#
_symmetry.space_group_name_H-M   'P 1'
#
loop_
_entity.id
_entity.type
_entity.pdbx_description
1 polymer ?
#
loop_
_entity_poly.entity_id
_entity_poly.type
_entity_poly.pdbx_seq_one_letter_code
_entity_poly.pdbx_strand_id
1 'polypeptide(L)'
;MSTLTLNDKIRRSLVQANPIVFTLIAGLAGFCAYFSMYAFRKPFSAATFEAVEGWTFVLDYKIALVLAQVAGYALSKMIGIKVIAEMDPLRRAGAILVLIGLSWLALVAFALIPAPWNVAALFFNGLPLSMIFGLVFGFMEGRRVSEVLGAMLCSSFILSSGVVKSIGVLMMTSGHVSAFWMPAAVGLVFMPLLAVSVWVLSLLPPPSAEDEAQRTTRAPMNGTERVAFLRRYAPGLILLVLAYVMLTAFRDFRDNFAAEIWTALGFGKTAGVFTASEVPVAVISLAALAAVMTVRDNLKALLVIHGVVVTGFMLLGLSTLAFQSGLLSPLTWMILAGAGLYMAYTPFNAMLFDRLVAVSGQVGTAGFLIYVADSSGYAGSVALLLWRNFGGVTLDWLQFFIQAAYGTSIIGAILVTAAGFYFHHRQKALIK
;
A
#
# COMPACT_ATOMS: atom_id res chain seq x y z
N MET A 1 47.26 9.83 -9.64
CA MET A 1 45.85 9.84 -10.14
C MET A 1 45.16 8.65 -9.51
N SER A 2 44.33 8.87 -8.48
CA SER A 2 43.54 7.80 -7.88
C SER A 2 42.51 7.34 -8.90
N THR A 3 42.55 6.04 -9.25
CA THR A 3 41.56 5.42 -10.10
C THR A 3 40.19 5.56 -9.42
N LEU A 4 39.28 6.35 -10.01
CA LEU A 4 37.91 6.51 -9.55
C LEU A 4 37.27 5.12 -9.43
N THR A 5 36.65 4.85 -8.29
CA THR A 5 35.88 3.62 -8.09
C THR A 5 34.68 3.59 -9.05
N LEU A 6 34.14 2.41 -9.32
CA LEU A 6 32.92 2.28 -10.13
C LEU A 6 31.77 3.13 -9.55
N ASN A 7 31.62 3.15 -8.23
CA ASN A 7 30.60 3.94 -7.53
C ASN A 7 30.79 5.44 -7.78
N ASP A 8 32.02 5.95 -7.78
CA ASP A 8 32.31 7.36 -8.04
C ASP A 8 31.97 7.75 -9.48
N LYS A 9 32.23 6.86 -10.43
CA LYS A 9 31.89 7.08 -11.85
C LYS A 9 30.38 7.15 -12.04
N ILE A 10 29.63 6.20 -11.47
CA ILE A 10 28.16 6.17 -11.55
C ILE A 10 27.56 7.42 -10.88
N ARG A 11 28.02 7.77 -9.67
CA ARG A 11 27.54 8.96 -8.95
C ARG A 11 27.77 10.24 -9.75
N ARG A 12 28.93 10.41 -10.39
CA ARG A 12 29.20 11.56 -11.27
C ARG A 12 28.28 11.57 -12.50
N SER A 13 28.05 10.41 -13.11
CA SER A 13 27.13 10.28 -14.24
C SER A 13 25.70 10.66 -13.85
N LEU A 14 25.24 10.30 -12.65
CA LEU A 14 23.90 10.65 -12.13
C LEU A 14 23.76 12.15 -11.84
N VAL A 15 24.83 12.80 -11.35
CA VAL A 15 24.84 14.27 -11.16
C VAL A 15 24.72 15.03 -12.48
N GLN A 16 25.31 14.49 -13.55
CA GLN A 16 25.30 15.12 -14.88
C GLN A 16 24.12 14.65 -15.76
N ALA A 17 23.31 13.71 -15.26
CA ALA A 17 22.24 13.12 -16.03
C ALA A 17 21.13 14.13 -16.34
N ASN A 18 20.52 13.98 -17.52
CA ASN A 18 19.29 14.70 -17.84
C ASN A 18 18.22 14.41 -16.77
N PRO A 19 17.42 15.41 -16.34
CA PRO A 19 16.38 15.23 -15.33
C PRO A 19 15.43 14.05 -15.58
N ILE A 20 15.09 13.78 -16.85
CA ILE A 20 14.24 12.63 -17.21
C ILE A 20 14.95 11.31 -16.91
N VAL A 21 16.22 11.17 -17.34
CA VAL A 21 17.03 9.96 -17.09
C VAL A 21 17.24 9.75 -15.61
N PHE A 22 17.56 10.82 -14.87
CA PHE A 22 17.67 10.76 -13.40
C PHE A 22 16.37 10.27 -12.76
N THR A 23 15.22 10.86 -13.16
CA THR A 23 13.90 10.49 -12.61
C THR A 23 13.57 9.03 -12.89
N LEU A 24 13.87 8.54 -14.10
CA LEU A 24 13.66 7.14 -14.46
C LEU A 24 14.54 6.20 -13.63
N ILE A 25 15.83 6.48 -13.48
CA ILE A 25 16.75 5.63 -12.70
C ILE A 25 16.35 5.62 -11.22
N ALA A 26 16.14 6.79 -10.61
CA ALA A 26 15.75 6.90 -9.23
C ALA A 26 14.37 6.28 -8.96
N GLY A 27 13.41 6.53 -9.83
CA GLY A 27 12.06 6.02 -9.74
C GLY A 27 12.00 4.50 -9.91
N LEU A 28 12.72 3.93 -10.89
CA LEU A 28 12.80 2.49 -11.09
C LEU A 28 13.53 1.80 -9.92
N ALA A 29 14.61 2.40 -9.41
CA ALA A 29 15.30 1.84 -8.25
C ALA A 29 14.39 1.83 -7.01
N GLY A 30 13.66 2.92 -6.75
CA GLY A 30 12.68 2.98 -5.66
C GLY A 30 11.53 1.99 -5.86
N PHE A 31 10.98 1.94 -7.07
CA PHE A 31 9.94 0.97 -7.46
C PHE A 31 10.42 -0.46 -7.21
N CYS A 32 11.56 -0.86 -7.76
CA CYS A 32 12.08 -2.22 -7.63
C CYS A 32 12.46 -2.59 -6.19
N ALA A 33 13.00 -1.64 -5.41
CA ALA A 33 13.29 -1.86 -4.00
C ALA A 33 12.03 -2.16 -3.20
N TYR A 34 10.97 -1.36 -3.38
CA TYR A 34 9.73 -1.55 -2.65
C TYR A 34 8.89 -2.70 -3.22
N PHE A 35 8.94 -2.93 -4.53
CA PHE A 35 8.38 -4.11 -5.17
C PHE A 35 8.97 -5.39 -4.56
N SER A 36 10.31 -5.45 -4.43
CA SER A 36 11.00 -6.60 -3.83
C SER A 36 10.65 -6.80 -2.36
N MET A 37 10.43 -5.73 -1.60
CA MET A 37 9.97 -5.82 -0.20
C MET A 37 8.67 -6.63 -0.08
N TYR A 38 7.76 -6.52 -1.03
CA TYR A 38 6.51 -7.28 -1.02
C TYR A 38 6.73 -8.79 -1.14
N ALA A 39 7.86 -9.24 -1.72
CA ALA A 39 8.23 -10.65 -1.75
C ALA A 39 8.54 -11.24 -0.36
N PHE A 40 8.81 -10.39 0.63
CA PHE A 40 8.98 -10.79 2.03
C PHE A 40 7.72 -10.61 2.87
N ARG A 41 6.68 -9.99 2.31
CA ARG A 41 5.44 -9.68 3.03
C ARG A 41 4.25 -10.52 2.59
N LYS A 42 4.03 -10.69 1.29
CA LYS A 42 2.76 -11.16 0.73
C LYS A 42 2.70 -12.60 0.25
N PRO A 43 3.79 -13.31 -0.02
CA PRO A 43 3.70 -14.66 -0.58
C PRO A 43 2.88 -15.64 0.25
N PHE A 44 2.98 -15.59 1.59
CA PHE A 44 2.24 -16.51 2.46
C PHE A 44 0.72 -16.49 2.18
N SER A 45 0.17 -15.35 1.77
CA SER A 45 -1.25 -15.21 1.46
C SER A 45 -1.67 -15.89 0.15
N ALA A 46 -0.72 -16.41 -0.65
CA ALA A 46 -1.01 -17.23 -1.83
C ALA A 46 -1.40 -18.68 -1.49
N ALA A 47 -1.14 -19.13 -0.26
CA ALA A 47 -1.59 -20.43 0.25
C ALA A 47 -2.90 -20.29 1.03
N THR A 48 -3.75 -21.33 0.99
CA THR A 48 -5.03 -21.35 1.72
C THR A 48 -4.89 -21.88 3.15
N PHE A 49 -3.86 -22.68 3.43
CA PHE A 49 -3.58 -23.28 4.75
C PHE A 49 -4.76 -24.07 5.33
N GLU A 50 -5.39 -24.90 4.51
CA GLU A 50 -6.46 -25.81 4.95
C GLU A 50 -5.87 -26.91 5.85
N ALA A 51 -6.54 -27.22 6.96
CA ALA A 51 -6.20 -28.30 7.88
C ALA A 51 -4.72 -28.30 8.38
N VAL A 52 -4.31 -27.24 9.05
CA VAL A 52 -2.96 -27.15 9.62
C VAL A 52 -2.83 -27.99 10.89
N GLU A 53 -1.90 -28.96 10.88
CA GLU A 53 -1.59 -29.79 12.02
C GLU A 53 -1.14 -28.96 13.23
N GLY A 54 -1.68 -29.26 14.43
CA GLY A 54 -1.38 -28.52 15.66
C GLY A 54 -2.18 -27.23 15.86
N TRP A 55 -3.05 -26.84 14.91
CA TRP A 55 -3.94 -25.70 15.08
C TRP A 55 -5.31 -26.13 15.58
N THR A 56 -5.62 -25.84 16.85
CA THR A 56 -6.87 -26.23 17.52
C THR A 56 -7.75 -25.06 17.92
N PHE A 57 -7.41 -23.84 17.51
CA PHE A 57 -8.11 -22.62 17.88
C PHE A 57 -9.35 -22.40 16.99
N VAL A 58 -10.37 -21.72 17.54
CA VAL A 58 -11.58 -21.30 16.81
C VAL A 58 -11.26 -20.28 15.73
N LEU A 59 -10.20 -19.47 15.94
CA LEU A 59 -9.69 -18.52 14.96
C LEU A 59 -9.11 -19.26 13.75
N ASP A 60 -9.55 -18.92 12.55
CA ASP A 60 -8.95 -19.44 11.32
C ASP A 60 -7.44 -19.18 11.30
N TYR A 61 -6.65 -20.20 10.91
CA TYR A 61 -5.19 -20.12 10.95
C TYR A 61 -4.64 -19.01 10.08
N LYS A 62 -5.16 -18.86 8.85
CA LYS A 62 -4.71 -17.79 7.96
C LYS A 62 -5.10 -16.40 8.48
N ILE A 63 -6.28 -16.27 9.09
CA ILE A 63 -6.66 -15.03 9.79
C ILE A 63 -5.65 -14.72 10.90
N ALA A 64 -5.26 -15.72 11.71
CA ALA A 64 -4.24 -15.53 12.75
C ALA A 64 -2.90 -15.05 12.19
N LEU A 65 -2.43 -15.63 11.06
CA LEU A 65 -1.20 -15.21 10.39
C LEU A 65 -1.29 -13.74 9.92
N VAL A 66 -2.41 -13.37 9.29
CA VAL A 66 -2.64 -11.99 8.81
C VAL A 66 -2.67 -11.02 9.98
N LEU A 67 -3.41 -11.33 11.05
CA LEU A 67 -3.49 -10.50 12.26
C LEU A 67 -2.12 -10.30 12.91
N ALA A 68 -1.34 -11.37 13.05
CA ALA A 68 0.01 -11.32 13.61
C ALA A 68 0.91 -10.40 12.78
N GLN A 69 0.94 -10.57 11.45
CA GLN A 69 1.74 -9.73 10.57
C GLN A 69 1.30 -8.26 10.61
N VAL A 70 0.00 -7.99 10.59
CA VAL A 70 -0.56 -6.63 10.68
C VAL A 70 -0.23 -5.98 12.02
N ALA A 71 -0.29 -6.72 13.12
CA ALA A 71 0.09 -6.22 14.45
C ALA A 71 1.57 -5.83 14.50
N GLY A 72 2.47 -6.67 13.99
CA GLY A 72 3.90 -6.34 13.88
C GLY A 72 4.14 -5.11 13.01
N TYR A 73 3.46 -5.03 11.87
CA TYR A 73 3.55 -3.90 10.95
C TYR A 73 3.02 -2.58 11.56
N ALA A 74 1.91 -2.63 12.31
CA ALA A 74 1.34 -1.47 12.99
C ALA A 74 2.24 -0.98 14.13
N LEU A 75 2.78 -1.89 14.96
CA LEU A 75 3.74 -1.55 16.00
C LEU A 75 4.99 -0.89 15.42
N SER A 76 5.49 -1.43 14.33
CA SER A 76 6.64 -0.88 13.61
C SER A 76 6.39 0.55 13.10
N LYS A 77 5.18 0.88 12.66
CA LYS A 77 4.86 2.27 12.25
C LYS A 77 5.03 3.25 13.41
N MET A 78 4.64 2.86 14.62
CA MET A 78 4.81 3.72 15.80
C MET A 78 6.27 3.95 16.15
N ILE A 79 7.09 2.90 16.07
CA ILE A 79 8.53 2.95 16.34
C ILE A 79 9.27 3.65 15.19
N GLY A 80 8.88 3.33 13.97
CA GLY A 80 9.55 3.77 12.74
C GLY A 80 9.54 5.27 12.51
N ILE A 81 8.53 5.99 13.00
CA ILE A 81 8.45 7.46 12.85
C ILE A 81 9.72 8.11 13.41
N LYS A 82 10.12 7.72 14.62
CA LYS A 82 11.32 8.26 15.27
C LYS A 82 12.59 7.74 14.59
N VAL A 83 12.67 6.43 14.37
CA VAL A 83 13.85 5.78 13.79
C VAL A 83 14.17 6.32 12.38
N ILE A 84 13.15 6.50 11.52
CA ILE A 84 13.34 7.01 10.17
C ILE A 84 13.73 8.49 10.18
N ALA A 85 13.09 9.30 11.04
CA ALA A 85 13.35 10.74 11.11
C ALA A 85 14.78 11.05 11.60
N GLU A 86 15.34 10.23 12.50
CA GLU A 86 16.67 10.40 13.08
C GLU A 86 17.77 9.65 12.31
N MET A 87 17.40 8.90 11.23
CA MET A 87 18.37 8.05 10.55
C MET A 87 19.28 8.84 9.59
N ASP A 88 20.58 8.69 9.79
CA ASP A 88 21.59 9.20 8.87
C ASP A 88 21.38 8.66 7.45
N PRO A 89 21.34 9.52 6.41
CA PRO A 89 21.23 9.10 5.02
C PRO A 89 22.22 8.01 4.60
N LEU A 90 23.45 8.03 5.11
CA LEU A 90 24.48 7.04 4.80
C LEU A 90 24.17 5.63 5.33
N ARG A 91 23.34 5.53 6.38
CA ARG A 91 22.98 4.26 7.01
C ARG A 91 21.71 3.65 6.42
N ARG A 92 20.92 4.39 5.62
CA ARG A 92 19.62 3.97 5.09
C ARG A 92 19.72 2.68 4.27
N ALA A 93 20.69 2.58 3.37
CA ALA A 93 20.87 1.39 2.54
C ALA A 93 21.15 0.13 3.38
N GLY A 94 22.09 0.22 4.32
CA GLY A 94 22.39 -0.87 5.26
C GLY A 94 21.17 -1.24 6.12
N ALA A 95 20.43 -0.24 6.61
CA ALA A 95 19.21 -0.46 7.39
C ALA A 95 18.15 -1.23 6.60
N ILE A 96 17.91 -0.90 5.32
CA ILE A 96 16.97 -1.63 4.46
C ILE A 96 17.39 -3.10 4.36
N LEU A 97 18.65 -3.39 4.06
CA LEU A 97 19.14 -4.76 3.92
C LEU A 97 19.05 -5.57 5.23
N VAL A 98 19.37 -4.95 6.36
CA VAL A 98 19.25 -5.60 7.68
C VAL A 98 17.78 -5.87 8.02
N LEU A 99 16.89 -4.89 7.85
CA LEU A 99 15.46 -5.06 8.15
C LEU A 99 14.82 -6.14 7.26
N ILE A 100 15.14 -6.18 5.98
CA ILE A 100 14.68 -7.24 5.08
C ILE A 100 15.29 -8.59 5.45
N GLY A 101 16.57 -8.64 5.82
CA GLY A 101 17.21 -9.86 6.31
C GLY A 101 16.52 -10.43 7.56
N LEU A 102 16.18 -9.57 8.53
CA LEU A 102 15.41 -9.95 9.72
C LEU A 102 14.01 -10.46 9.35
N SER A 103 13.33 -9.78 8.42
CA SER A 103 12.04 -10.22 7.92
C SER A 103 12.12 -11.58 7.22
N TRP A 104 13.17 -11.82 6.42
CA TRP A 104 13.39 -13.10 5.77
C TRP A 104 13.69 -14.22 6.77
N LEU A 105 14.53 -13.98 7.78
CA LEU A 105 14.78 -14.94 8.86
C LEU A 105 13.50 -15.32 9.60
N ALA A 106 12.59 -14.36 9.79
CA ALA A 106 11.28 -14.65 10.36
C ALA A 106 10.43 -15.57 9.45
N LEU A 107 10.53 -15.46 8.12
CA LEU A 107 9.87 -16.41 7.20
C LEU A 107 10.52 -17.80 7.24
N VAL A 108 11.83 -17.89 7.42
CA VAL A 108 12.50 -19.18 7.66
C VAL A 108 12.03 -19.79 8.99
N ALA A 109 11.93 -18.98 10.04
CA ALA A 109 11.38 -19.42 11.33
C ALA A 109 9.93 -19.90 11.20
N PHE A 110 9.09 -19.21 10.38
CA PHE A 110 7.73 -19.63 10.08
C PHE A 110 7.67 -21.03 9.46
N ALA A 111 8.64 -21.38 8.62
CA ALA A 111 8.70 -22.70 7.99
C ALA A 111 9.22 -23.80 8.92
N LEU A 112 10.10 -23.46 9.87
CA LEU A 112 10.75 -24.44 10.77
C LEU A 112 9.95 -24.70 12.06
N ILE A 113 9.24 -23.70 12.54
CA ILE A 113 8.49 -23.78 13.80
C ILE A 113 7.10 -24.36 13.52
N PRO A 114 6.63 -25.38 14.26
CA PRO A 114 5.28 -25.91 14.06
C PRO A 114 4.21 -24.96 14.58
N ALA A 115 2.98 -25.09 14.05
CA ALA A 115 1.82 -24.41 14.61
C ALA A 115 1.57 -24.91 16.05
N PRO A 116 1.07 -24.05 16.95
CA PRO A 116 0.62 -22.67 16.72
C PRO A 116 1.73 -21.61 16.83
N TRP A 117 2.95 -21.96 17.20
CA TRP A 117 4.02 -21.04 17.54
C TRP A 117 4.57 -20.27 16.33
N ASN A 118 4.45 -20.82 15.12
CA ASN A 118 4.88 -20.17 13.88
C ASN A 118 4.06 -18.91 13.54
N VAL A 119 2.89 -18.71 14.13
CA VAL A 119 2.12 -17.46 14.00
C VAL A 119 2.93 -16.26 14.52
N ALA A 120 3.70 -16.44 15.61
CA ALA A 120 4.57 -15.40 16.13
C ALA A 120 5.66 -14.99 15.12
N ALA A 121 6.12 -15.89 14.27
CA ALA A 121 7.10 -15.57 13.25
C ALA A 121 6.54 -14.53 12.24
N LEU A 122 5.25 -14.55 11.91
CA LEU A 122 4.63 -13.55 11.05
C LEU A 122 4.55 -12.16 11.71
N PHE A 123 4.38 -12.10 13.04
CA PHE A 123 4.50 -10.83 13.77
C PHE A 123 5.91 -10.25 13.63
N PHE A 124 6.95 -11.05 13.85
CA PHE A 124 8.34 -10.62 13.69
C PHE A 124 8.71 -10.35 12.23
N ASN A 125 8.06 -11.00 11.27
CA ASN A 125 8.19 -10.67 9.85
C ASN A 125 7.62 -9.28 9.55
N GLY A 126 6.43 -8.95 10.05
CA GLY A 126 5.77 -7.67 9.83
C GLY A 126 6.51 -6.49 10.45
N LEU A 127 7.16 -6.71 11.60
CA LEU A 127 7.77 -5.67 12.41
C LEU A 127 8.83 -4.82 11.65
N PRO A 128 9.80 -5.35 10.92
CA PRO A 128 10.78 -4.54 10.18
C PRO A 128 10.23 -3.92 8.90
N LEU A 129 9.17 -4.48 8.30
CA LEU A 129 8.76 -4.14 6.93
C LEU A 129 8.11 -2.77 6.79
N SER A 130 7.43 -2.25 7.82
CA SER A 130 6.73 -0.96 7.69
C SER A 130 7.68 0.24 7.57
N MET A 131 8.91 0.12 8.04
CA MET A 131 9.93 1.15 7.94
C MET A 131 10.52 1.29 6.53
N ILE A 132 10.44 0.24 5.71
CA ILE A 132 11.10 0.19 4.39
C ILE A 132 10.58 1.29 3.46
N PHE A 133 9.26 1.56 3.47
CA PHE A 133 8.69 2.63 2.64
C PHE A 133 9.36 3.98 2.93
N GLY A 134 9.45 4.37 4.20
CA GLY A 134 10.05 5.64 4.60
C GLY A 134 11.55 5.71 4.28
N LEU A 135 12.28 4.60 4.46
CA LEU A 135 13.70 4.53 4.13
C LEU A 135 13.96 4.66 2.62
N VAL A 136 13.17 3.97 1.79
CA VAL A 136 13.28 4.08 0.33
C VAL A 136 12.87 5.47 -0.14
N PHE A 137 11.74 6.00 0.36
CA PHE A 137 11.28 7.34 0.02
C PHE A 137 12.28 8.43 0.41
N GLY A 138 12.99 8.25 1.54
CA GLY A 138 14.02 9.18 2.00
C GLY A 138 15.20 9.37 1.03
N PHE A 139 15.45 8.46 0.06
CA PHE A 139 16.41 8.68 -1.02
C PHE A 139 15.87 9.59 -2.14
N MET A 140 14.55 9.71 -2.23
CA MET A 140 13.84 10.41 -3.32
C MET A 140 13.21 11.72 -2.88
N GLU A 141 13.05 11.90 -1.56
CA GLU A 141 12.43 13.08 -0.96
C GLU A 141 13.27 14.35 -1.16
N GLY A 142 12.60 15.52 -1.15
CA GLY A 142 13.25 16.82 -1.22
C GLY A 142 13.70 17.27 -2.61
N ARG A 143 13.24 16.58 -3.66
CA ARG A 143 13.56 16.91 -5.08
C ARG A 143 12.35 17.51 -5.78
N ARG A 144 12.58 18.28 -6.84
CA ARG A 144 11.51 18.80 -7.72
C ARG A 144 10.59 17.70 -8.26
N VAL A 145 11.16 16.53 -8.52
CA VAL A 145 10.45 15.37 -9.08
C VAL A 145 9.92 14.40 -8.01
N SER A 146 9.97 14.77 -6.71
CA SER A 146 9.56 13.88 -5.60
C SER A 146 8.13 13.35 -5.73
N GLU A 147 7.20 14.12 -6.30
CA GLU A 147 5.82 13.68 -6.54
C GLU A 147 5.77 12.53 -7.56
N VAL A 148 6.50 12.64 -8.65
CA VAL A 148 6.60 11.59 -9.68
C VAL A 148 7.27 10.35 -9.12
N LEU A 149 8.37 10.53 -8.38
CA LEU A 149 9.09 9.44 -7.73
C LEU A 149 8.20 8.73 -6.68
N GLY A 150 7.42 9.50 -5.92
CA GLY A 150 6.44 8.97 -4.97
C GLY A 150 5.33 8.19 -5.66
N ALA A 151 4.81 8.68 -6.79
CA ALA A 151 3.81 7.96 -7.59
C ALA A 151 4.36 6.63 -8.15
N MET A 152 5.60 6.63 -8.67
CA MET A 152 6.27 5.41 -9.10
C MET A 152 6.46 4.41 -7.95
N LEU A 153 6.85 4.88 -6.77
CA LEU A 153 6.97 4.06 -5.57
C LEU A 153 5.62 3.48 -5.14
N CYS A 154 4.57 4.30 -5.15
CA CYS A 154 3.21 3.85 -4.81
C CYS A 154 2.66 2.83 -5.83
N SER A 155 3.00 2.93 -7.11
CA SER A 155 2.56 1.95 -8.11
C SER A 155 3.10 0.54 -7.84
N SER A 156 4.26 0.45 -7.19
CA SER A 156 4.92 -0.83 -6.93
C SER A 156 4.09 -1.75 -6.03
N PHE A 157 3.35 -1.21 -5.03
CA PHE A 157 2.61 -2.07 -4.11
C PHE A 157 1.36 -2.71 -4.72
N ILE A 158 0.77 -2.11 -5.76
CA ILE A 158 -0.37 -2.71 -6.48
C ILE A 158 0.12 -3.92 -7.28
N LEU A 159 1.15 -3.69 -8.10
CA LEU A 159 1.67 -4.70 -9.01
C LEU A 159 2.39 -5.84 -8.28
N SER A 160 3.19 -5.51 -7.24
CA SER A 160 4.03 -6.48 -6.56
C SER A 160 3.23 -7.58 -5.88
N SER A 161 2.09 -7.25 -5.26
CA SER A 161 1.26 -8.26 -4.56
C SER A 161 0.80 -9.36 -5.50
N GLY A 162 0.35 -9.02 -6.71
CA GLY A 162 -0.04 -10.00 -7.72
C GLY A 162 1.13 -10.88 -8.20
N VAL A 163 2.26 -10.23 -8.54
CA VAL A 163 3.44 -10.94 -9.07
C VAL A 163 4.03 -11.90 -8.05
N VAL A 164 4.23 -11.46 -6.80
CA VAL A 164 4.85 -12.33 -5.78
C VAL A 164 3.95 -13.52 -5.42
N LYS A 165 2.62 -13.35 -5.44
CA LYS A 165 1.67 -14.46 -5.25
C LYS A 165 1.67 -15.41 -6.44
N SER A 166 1.72 -14.91 -7.67
CA SER A 166 1.84 -15.75 -8.86
C SER A 166 3.08 -16.64 -8.79
N ILE A 167 4.23 -16.07 -8.40
CA ILE A 167 5.47 -16.83 -8.19
C ILE A 167 5.32 -17.83 -7.04
N GLY A 168 4.66 -17.44 -5.95
CA GLY A 168 4.37 -18.34 -4.83
C GLY A 168 3.53 -19.55 -5.25
N VAL A 169 2.45 -19.34 -6.00
CA VAL A 169 1.62 -20.44 -6.54
C VAL A 169 2.44 -21.31 -7.50
N LEU A 170 3.24 -20.69 -8.38
CA LEU A 170 4.12 -21.44 -9.30
C LEU A 170 5.11 -22.32 -8.53
N MET A 171 5.73 -21.81 -7.48
CA MET A 171 6.64 -22.59 -6.65
C MET A 171 5.94 -23.75 -5.93
N MET A 172 4.72 -23.57 -5.48
CA MET A 172 3.95 -24.63 -4.85
C MET A 172 3.50 -25.70 -5.85
N THR A 173 3.03 -25.29 -7.03
CA THR A 173 2.44 -26.20 -8.02
C THR A 173 3.46 -26.90 -8.89
N SER A 174 4.51 -26.20 -9.34
CA SER A 174 5.53 -26.74 -10.26
C SER A 174 6.85 -27.02 -9.56
N GLY A 175 7.22 -26.25 -8.53
CA GLY A 175 8.46 -26.40 -7.76
C GLY A 175 8.32 -27.30 -6.54
N HIS A 176 7.14 -27.84 -6.25
CA HIS A 176 6.85 -28.69 -5.09
C HIS A 176 7.30 -28.12 -3.74
N VAL A 177 7.37 -26.77 -3.64
CA VAL A 177 7.72 -26.08 -2.40
C VAL A 177 6.48 -26.07 -1.50
N SER A 178 6.62 -26.48 -0.22
CA SER A 178 5.48 -26.45 0.71
C SER A 178 4.98 -25.03 0.99
N ALA A 179 3.71 -24.89 1.37
CA ALA A 179 3.09 -23.61 1.71
C ALA A 179 3.85 -22.85 2.82
N PHE A 180 4.53 -23.55 3.72
CA PHE A 180 5.31 -22.96 4.81
C PHE A 180 6.69 -22.44 4.34
N TRP A 181 7.35 -23.15 3.43
CA TRP A 181 8.65 -22.72 2.87
C TRP A 181 8.52 -21.72 1.73
N MET A 182 7.38 -21.70 1.04
CA MET A 182 7.16 -20.87 -0.14
C MET A 182 7.42 -19.38 0.13
N PRO A 183 7.00 -18.75 1.25
CA PRO A 183 7.27 -17.34 1.49
C PRO A 183 8.78 -17.01 1.58
N ALA A 184 9.55 -17.87 2.25
CA ALA A 184 11.01 -17.70 2.35
C ALA A 184 11.70 -17.89 0.99
N ALA A 185 11.25 -18.85 0.19
CA ALA A 185 11.77 -19.11 -1.15
C ALA A 185 11.50 -17.96 -2.13
N VAL A 186 10.26 -17.43 -2.13
CA VAL A 186 9.93 -16.24 -2.95
C VAL A 186 10.78 -15.04 -2.53
N GLY A 187 10.94 -14.80 -1.23
CA GLY A 187 11.82 -13.73 -0.73
C GLY A 187 13.25 -13.86 -1.26
N LEU A 188 13.78 -15.06 -1.27
CA LEU A 188 15.15 -15.33 -1.77
C LEU A 188 15.29 -15.00 -3.26
N VAL A 189 14.29 -15.30 -4.09
CA VAL A 189 14.29 -14.95 -5.52
C VAL A 189 14.38 -13.45 -5.76
N PHE A 190 13.74 -12.65 -4.91
CA PHE A 190 13.76 -11.19 -5.03
C PHE A 190 14.91 -10.50 -4.30
N MET A 191 15.71 -11.23 -3.53
CA MET A 191 16.86 -10.67 -2.80
C MET A 191 17.88 -9.98 -3.72
N PRO A 192 18.28 -10.57 -4.88
CA PRO A 192 19.22 -9.91 -5.79
C PRO A 192 18.67 -8.60 -6.36
N LEU A 193 17.39 -8.57 -6.77
CA LEU A 193 16.75 -7.35 -7.27
C LEU A 193 16.70 -6.27 -6.20
N LEU A 194 16.37 -6.63 -4.96
CA LEU A 194 16.40 -5.72 -3.82
C LEU A 194 17.80 -5.15 -3.61
N ALA A 195 18.82 -6.00 -3.55
CA ALA A 195 20.20 -5.59 -3.30
C ALA A 195 20.72 -4.61 -4.37
N VAL A 196 20.46 -4.90 -5.64
CA VAL A 196 20.83 -4.01 -6.75
C VAL A 196 20.07 -2.69 -6.66
N SER A 197 18.77 -2.72 -6.37
CA SER A 197 17.95 -1.52 -6.27
C SER A 197 18.40 -0.62 -5.11
N VAL A 198 18.68 -1.20 -3.93
CA VAL A 198 19.19 -0.47 -2.76
C VAL A 198 20.58 0.09 -3.03
N TRP A 199 21.44 -0.66 -3.73
CA TRP A 199 22.74 -0.16 -4.16
C TRP A 199 22.60 1.04 -5.08
N VAL A 200 21.73 1.00 -6.10
CA VAL A 200 21.47 2.16 -6.99
C VAL A 200 20.93 3.35 -6.20
N LEU A 201 19.98 3.14 -5.28
CA LEU A 201 19.47 4.20 -4.41
C LEU A 201 20.59 4.85 -3.57
N SER A 202 21.56 4.08 -3.08
CA SER A 202 22.68 4.60 -2.30
C SER A 202 23.66 5.46 -3.12
N LEU A 203 23.61 5.36 -4.44
CA LEU A 203 24.43 6.15 -5.36
C LEU A 203 23.77 7.47 -5.78
N LEU A 204 22.48 7.67 -5.48
CA LEU A 204 21.80 8.92 -5.80
C LEU A 204 22.47 10.11 -5.11
N PRO A 205 22.78 11.19 -5.84
CA PRO A 205 23.32 12.40 -5.23
C PRO A 205 22.29 13.03 -4.27
N PRO A 206 22.71 13.84 -3.29
CA PRO A 206 21.78 14.62 -2.46
C PRO A 206 20.93 15.58 -3.32
N PRO A 207 19.80 16.10 -2.82
CA PRO A 207 19.05 17.15 -3.49
C PRO A 207 19.94 18.32 -3.87
N SER A 208 19.69 18.95 -5.03
CA SER A 208 20.43 20.09 -5.51
C SER A 208 20.02 21.39 -4.78
N ALA A 209 20.83 22.44 -4.88
CA ALA A 209 20.45 23.76 -4.35
C ALA A 209 19.14 24.29 -4.98
N GLU A 210 18.88 23.95 -6.25
CA GLU A 210 17.60 24.27 -6.91
C GLU A 210 16.42 23.51 -6.33
N ASP A 211 16.62 22.22 -5.99
CA ASP A 211 15.63 21.41 -5.31
C ASP A 211 15.28 21.99 -3.93
N GLU A 212 16.28 22.43 -3.19
CA GLU A 212 16.12 23.06 -1.87
C GLU A 212 15.43 24.42 -1.95
N ALA A 213 15.77 25.25 -2.95
CA ALA A 213 15.17 26.57 -3.13
C ALA A 213 13.68 26.51 -3.52
N GLN A 214 13.24 25.44 -4.20
CA GLN A 214 11.85 25.25 -4.58
C GLN A 214 11.05 24.44 -3.52
N ARG A 215 11.71 24.01 -2.46
CA ARG A 215 11.06 23.33 -1.36
C ARG A 215 10.11 24.29 -0.68
N THR A 216 8.81 24.11 -0.86
CA THR A 216 7.81 24.79 -0.02
C THR A 216 8.12 24.47 1.42
N THR A 217 8.36 25.51 2.23
CA THR A 217 8.57 25.40 3.68
C THR A 217 7.30 24.83 4.30
N ARG A 218 7.21 23.50 4.38
CA ARG A 218 6.13 22.81 5.08
C ARG A 218 6.46 22.84 6.55
N ALA A 219 5.98 23.85 7.27
CA ALA A 219 6.11 23.87 8.72
C ALA A 219 5.21 22.77 9.32
N PRO A 220 5.74 21.88 10.17
CA PRO A 220 4.92 20.89 10.84
C PRO A 220 3.96 21.60 11.81
N MET A 221 2.67 21.26 11.73
CA MET A 221 1.66 21.72 12.71
C MET A 221 2.07 21.24 14.11
N ASN A 222 2.03 22.10 15.09
CA ASN A 222 2.17 21.72 16.50
C ASN A 222 0.89 20.99 17.00
N GLY A 223 0.94 20.43 18.22
CA GLY A 223 -0.16 19.64 18.76
C GLY A 223 -1.48 20.43 18.87
N THR A 224 -1.40 21.69 19.26
CA THR A 224 -2.57 22.57 19.40
C THR A 224 -3.19 22.91 18.05
N GLU A 225 -2.38 23.20 17.05
CA GLU A 225 -2.81 23.47 15.67
C GLU A 225 -3.47 22.25 15.04
N ARG A 226 -2.92 21.03 15.27
CA ARG A 226 -3.53 19.77 14.80
C ARG A 226 -4.93 19.57 15.39
N VAL A 227 -5.08 19.77 16.71
CA VAL A 227 -6.39 19.64 17.39
C VAL A 227 -7.37 20.70 16.90
N ALA A 228 -6.94 21.95 16.72
CA ALA A 228 -7.76 23.01 16.17
C ALA A 228 -8.23 22.69 14.73
N PHE A 229 -7.32 22.20 13.89
CA PHE A 229 -7.65 21.77 12.53
C PHE A 229 -8.66 20.63 12.52
N LEU A 230 -8.42 19.58 13.33
CA LEU A 230 -9.34 18.45 13.44
C LEU A 230 -10.73 18.89 13.89
N ARG A 231 -10.83 19.74 14.92
CA ARG A 231 -12.12 20.25 15.41
C ARG A 231 -12.85 21.10 14.36
N ARG A 232 -12.10 21.94 13.63
CA ARG A 232 -12.67 22.85 12.61
C ARG A 232 -13.29 22.10 11.43
N TYR A 233 -12.66 20.98 11.01
CA TYR A 233 -13.05 20.19 9.84
C TYR A 233 -13.60 18.80 10.20
N ALA A 234 -13.90 18.57 11.48
CA ALA A 234 -14.30 17.26 12.01
C ALA A 234 -15.37 16.52 11.19
N PRO A 235 -16.52 17.13 10.79
CA PRO A 235 -17.53 16.37 10.07
C PRO A 235 -17.02 15.80 8.74
N GLY A 236 -16.35 16.62 7.93
CA GLY A 236 -15.79 16.17 6.66
C GLY A 236 -14.65 15.16 6.84
N LEU A 237 -13.78 15.37 7.82
CA LEU A 237 -12.66 14.45 8.12
C LEU A 237 -13.15 13.09 8.61
N ILE A 238 -14.18 13.06 9.49
CA ILE A 238 -14.76 11.80 9.96
C ILE A 238 -15.33 11.01 8.78
N LEU A 239 -16.08 11.66 7.87
CA LEU A 239 -16.63 11.02 6.68
C LEU A 239 -15.52 10.42 5.79
N LEU A 240 -14.43 11.18 5.55
CA LEU A 240 -13.29 10.71 4.76
C LEU A 240 -12.54 9.57 5.45
N VAL A 241 -12.31 9.67 6.77
CA VAL A 241 -11.62 8.61 7.52
C VAL A 241 -12.44 7.33 7.54
N LEU A 242 -13.75 7.40 7.74
CA LEU A 242 -14.64 6.24 7.68
C LEU A 242 -14.62 5.58 6.29
N ALA A 243 -14.69 6.38 5.21
CA ALA A 243 -14.55 5.86 3.85
C ALA A 243 -13.20 5.17 3.64
N TYR A 244 -12.11 5.77 4.13
CA TYR A 244 -10.77 5.18 4.05
C TYR A 244 -10.64 3.88 4.87
N VAL A 245 -11.26 3.81 6.04
CA VAL A 245 -11.33 2.58 6.86
C VAL A 245 -11.97 1.44 6.06
N MET A 246 -13.10 1.72 5.40
CA MET A 246 -13.78 0.71 4.57
C MET A 246 -12.93 0.27 3.38
N LEU A 247 -12.30 1.22 2.69
CA LEU A 247 -11.38 0.93 1.57
C LEU A 247 -10.19 0.08 2.02
N THR A 248 -9.59 0.43 3.15
CA THR A 248 -8.42 -0.29 3.69
C THR A 248 -8.80 -1.71 4.11
N ALA A 249 -9.90 -1.86 4.85
CA ALA A 249 -10.39 -3.16 5.29
C ALA A 249 -10.73 -4.08 4.10
N PHE A 250 -11.44 -3.54 3.10
CA PHE A 250 -11.81 -4.30 1.90
C PHE A 250 -10.59 -4.63 1.02
N ARG A 251 -9.65 -3.67 0.87
CA ARG A 251 -8.38 -3.90 0.15
C ARG A 251 -7.57 -5.01 0.81
N ASP A 252 -7.38 -4.94 2.11
CA ASP A 252 -6.59 -5.92 2.84
C ASP A 252 -7.25 -7.30 2.81
N PHE A 253 -8.59 -7.35 2.88
CA PHE A 253 -9.31 -8.59 2.70
C PHE A 253 -9.10 -9.18 1.30
N ARG A 254 -9.36 -8.39 0.24
CA ARG A 254 -9.15 -8.80 -1.15
C ARG A 254 -7.72 -9.31 -1.38
N ASP A 255 -6.74 -8.61 -0.82
CA ASP A 255 -5.33 -8.95 -1.03
C ASP A 255 -4.89 -10.19 -0.25
N ASN A 256 -5.28 -10.34 1.01
CA ASN A 256 -4.85 -11.46 1.85
C ASN A 256 -5.60 -12.77 1.56
N PHE A 257 -6.85 -12.69 1.09
CA PHE A 257 -7.71 -13.84 0.78
C PHE A 257 -7.95 -14.02 -0.72
N ALA A 258 -7.08 -13.45 -1.55
CA ALA A 258 -7.16 -13.59 -2.99
C ALA A 258 -7.07 -15.06 -3.45
N ALA A 259 -6.30 -15.90 -2.76
CA ALA A 259 -6.17 -17.32 -3.10
C ALA A 259 -7.50 -18.07 -2.91
N GLU A 260 -8.21 -17.81 -1.82
CA GLU A 260 -9.53 -18.39 -1.52
C GLU A 260 -10.57 -17.90 -2.53
N ILE A 261 -10.58 -16.60 -2.85
CA ILE A 261 -11.50 -16.01 -3.84
C ILE A 261 -11.24 -16.64 -5.20
N TRP A 262 -9.99 -16.72 -5.67
CA TRP A 262 -9.66 -17.33 -6.95
C TRP A 262 -9.95 -18.82 -6.99
N THR A 263 -9.77 -19.54 -5.87
CA THR A 263 -10.15 -20.95 -5.76
C THR A 263 -11.66 -21.13 -5.92
N ALA A 264 -12.46 -20.31 -5.23
CA ALA A 264 -13.92 -20.32 -5.36
C ALA A 264 -14.41 -19.94 -6.77
N LEU A 265 -13.65 -19.14 -7.51
CA LEU A 265 -13.90 -18.78 -8.90
C LEU A 265 -13.40 -19.83 -9.92
N GLY A 266 -12.77 -20.94 -9.46
CA GLY A 266 -12.26 -22.00 -10.32
C GLY A 266 -10.82 -21.81 -10.82
N PHE A 267 -10.08 -20.82 -10.33
CA PHE A 267 -8.71 -20.46 -10.75
C PHE A 267 -7.63 -20.81 -9.72
N GLY A 268 -7.92 -21.58 -8.69
CA GLY A 268 -7.02 -21.80 -7.54
C GLY A 268 -5.63 -22.34 -7.88
N LYS A 269 -5.47 -23.06 -9.00
CA LYS A 269 -4.19 -23.59 -9.49
C LYS A 269 -3.55 -22.75 -10.59
N THR A 270 -4.15 -21.64 -11.00
CA THR A 270 -3.69 -20.79 -12.10
C THR A 270 -2.75 -19.72 -11.58
N ALA A 271 -1.45 -20.01 -11.56
CA ALA A 271 -0.44 -19.09 -11.00
C ALA A 271 -0.50 -17.67 -11.59
N GLY A 272 -0.69 -17.54 -12.89
CA GLY A 272 -0.70 -16.26 -13.60
C GLY A 272 -1.89 -15.36 -13.30
N VAL A 273 -2.98 -15.86 -12.69
CA VAL A 273 -4.23 -15.09 -12.51
C VAL A 273 -4.06 -13.87 -11.60
N PHE A 274 -3.21 -13.97 -10.58
CA PHE A 274 -2.92 -12.84 -9.68
C PHE A 274 -2.23 -11.69 -10.43
N THR A 275 -1.21 -11.98 -11.23
CA THR A 275 -0.54 -10.96 -12.05
C THR A 275 -1.47 -10.43 -13.14
N ALA A 276 -2.21 -11.29 -13.82
CA ALA A 276 -3.12 -10.91 -14.89
C ALA A 276 -4.24 -9.97 -14.41
N SER A 277 -4.68 -10.12 -13.16
CA SER A 277 -5.66 -9.21 -12.58
C SER A 277 -5.04 -7.89 -12.08
N GLU A 278 -3.86 -7.91 -11.46
CA GLU A 278 -3.29 -6.72 -10.81
C GLU A 278 -2.60 -5.75 -11.78
N VAL A 279 -2.07 -6.22 -12.92
CA VAL A 279 -1.44 -5.34 -13.93
C VAL A 279 -2.44 -4.32 -14.49
N PRO A 280 -3.63 -4.72 -15.00
CA PRO A 280 -4.63 -3.76 -15.45
C PRO A 280 -5.14 -2.84 -14.33
N VAL A 281 -5.30 -3.37 -13.12
CA VAL A 281 -5.68 -2.57 -11.93
C VAL A 281 -4.67 -1.45 -11.70
N ALA A 282 -3.37 -1.77 -11.70
CA ALA A 282 -2.32 -0.77 -11.53
C ALA A 282 -2.35 0.31 -12.62
N VAL A 283 -2.48 -0.09 -13.88
CA VAL A 283 -2.53 0.83 -15.02
C VAL A 283 -3.73 1.78 -14.92
N ILE A 284 -4.93 1.25 -14.68
CA ILE A 284 -6.16 2.06 -14.58
C ILE A 284 -6.07 3.03 -13.41
N SER A 285 -5.62 2.56 -12.25
CA SER A 285 -5.52 3.38 -11.03
C SER A 285 -4.50 4.50 -11.17
N LEU A 286 -3.35 4.21 -11.78
CA LEU A 286 -2.31 5.21 -12.04
C LEU A 286 -2.73 6.22 -13.10
N ALA A 287 -3.43 5.80 -14.14
CA ALA A 287 -3.97 6.71 -15.15
C ALA A 287 -4.98 7.68 -14.53
N ALA A 288 -5.87 7.18 -13.66
CA ALA A 288 -6.81 8.03 -12.93
C ALA A 288 -6.09 9.04 -12.01
N LEU A 289 -5.06 8.59 -11.28
CA LEU A 289 -4.26 9.45 -10.42
C LEU A 289 -3.52 10.53 -11.23
N ALA A 290 -2.88 10.14 -12.34
CA ALA A 290 -2.17 11.06 -13.23
C ALA A 290 -3.12 12.12 -13.82
N ALA A 291 -4.33 11.75 -14.21
CA ALA A 291 -5.34 12.70 -14.69
C ALA A 291 -5.69 13.75 -13.63
N VAL A 292 -5.81 13.37 -12.36
CA VAL A 292 -6.07 14.31 -11.26
C VAL A 292 -4.89 15.27 -11.04
N MET A 293 -3.65 14.81 -11.21
CA MET A 293 -2.44 15.64 -11.02
C MET A 293 -2.36 16.82 -12.02
N THR A 294 -3.07 16.74 -13.14
CA THR A 294 -3.12 17.86 -14.12
C THR A 294 -3.91 19.08 -13.61
N VAL A 295 -4.75 18.91 -12.58
CA VAL A 295 -5.59 19.98 -12.04
C VAL A 295 -4.78 20.84 -11.06
N ARG A 296 -4.47 22.09 -11.46
CA ARG A 296 -3.61 23.00 -10.68
C ARG A 296 -4.33 23.68 -9.53
N ASP A 297 -5.60 24.06 -9.69
CA ASP A 297 -6.39 24.70 -8.65
C ASP A 297 -6.72 23.71 -7.52
N ASN A 298 -6.38 24.08 -6.29
CA ASN A 298 -6.49 23.15 -5.15
C ASN A 298 -7.93 22.77 -4.82
N LEU A 299 -8.88 23.72 -4.92
CA LEU A 299 -10.29 23.43 -4.62
C LEU A 299 -10.91 22.57 -5.72
N LYS A 300 -10.64 22.88 -6.98
CA LYS A 300 -11.10 22.07 -8.12
C LYS A 300 -10.47 20.68 -8.04
N ALA A 301 -9.15 20.59 -7.76
CA ALA A 301 -8.48 19.32 -7.58
C ALA A 301 -9.11 18.49 -6.44
N LEU A 302 -9.40 19.10 -5.30
CA LEU A 302 -10.06 18.43 -4.18
C LEU A 302 -11.43 17.86 -4.58
N LEU A 303 -12.26 18.62 -5.30
CA LEU A 303 -13.57 18.16 -5.78
C LEU A 303 -13.45 17.08 -6.85
N VAL A 304 -12.49 17.20 -7.77
CA VAL A 304 -12.21 16.15 -8.77
C VAL A 304 -11.76 14.86 -8.08
N ILE A 305 -10.92 14.96 -7.04
CA ILE A 305 -10.53 13.79 -6.23
C ILE A 305 -11.76 13.11 -5.63
N HIS A 306 -12.67 13.86 -5.02
CA HIS A 306 -13.93 13.29 -4.48
C HIS A 306 -14.73 12.59 -5.60
N GLY A 307 -14.81 13.18 -6.79
CA GLY A 307 -15.47 12.58 -7.95
C GLY A 307 -14.80 11.26 -8.39
N VAL A 308 -13.47 11.22 -8.47
CA VAL A 308 -12.71 10.00 -8.81
C VAL A 308 -12.91 8.91 -7.76
N VAL A 309 -12.89 9.26 -6.46
CA VAL A 309 -13.13 8.31 -5.38
C VAL A 309 -14.55 7.74 -5.43
N VAL A 310 -15.56 8.59 -5.65
CA VAL A 310 -16.95 8.13 -5.82
C VAL A 310 -17.09 7.23 -7.05
N THR A 311 -16.47 7.60 -8.18
CA THR A 311 -16.44 6.76 -9.39
C THR A 311 -15.81 5.40 -9.10
N GLY A 312 -14.73 5.35 -8.31
CA GLY A 312 -14.11 4.09 -7.88
C GLY A 312 -15.07 3.22 -7.07
N PHE A 313 -15.78 3.79 -6.10
CA PHE A 313 -16.81 3.07 -5.34
C PHE A 313 -17.95 2.56 -6.24
N MET A 314 -18.43 3.38 -7.17
CA MET A 314 -19.47 2.98 -8.12
C MET A 314 -18.99 1.85 -9.04
N LEU A 315 -17.75 1.92 -9.54
CA LEU A 315 -17.16 0.87 -10.37
C LEU A 315 -17.06 -0.44 -9.60
N LEU A 316 -16.68 -0.42 -8.32
CA LEU A 316 -16.65 -1.59 -7.46
C LEU A 316 -18.03 -2.27 -7.36
N GLY A 317 -19.08 -1.50 -7.04
CA GLY A 317 -20.43 -2.03 -6.88
C GLY A 317 -21.06 -2.49 -8.18
N LEU A 318 -20.99 -1.65 -9.24
CA LEU A 318 -21.59 -1.96 -10.53
C LEU A 318 -20.92 -3.14 -11.22
N SER A 319 -19.59 -3.27 -11.15
CA SER A 319 -18.90 -4.44 -11.69
C SER A 319 -19.27 -5.72 -10.95
N THR A 320 -19.52 -5.64 -9.63
CA THR A 320 -19.98 -6.77 -8.83
C THR A 320 -21.40 -7.18 -9.21
N LEU A 321 -22.28 -6.22 -9.45
CA LEU A 321 -23.63 -6.48 -9.95
C LEU A 321 -23.60 -7.12 -11.35
N ALA A 322 -22.78 -6.60 -12.25
CA ALA A 322 -22.61 -7.14 -13.59
C ALA A 322 -22.02 -8.55 -13.58
N PHE A 323 -21.12 -8.86 -12.64
CA PHE A 323 -20.62 -10.24 -12.45
C PHE A 323 -21.72 -11.19 -11.99
N GLN A 324 -22.51 -10.81 -10.98
CA GLN A 324 -23.60 -11.64 -10.48
C GLN A 324 -24.72 -11.86 -11.50
N SER A 325 -24.93 -10.89 -12.39
CA SER A 325 -25.90 -11.03 -13.51
C SER A 325 -25.35 -11.84 -14.71
N GLY A 326 -24.12 -12.35 -14.61
CA GLY A 326 -23.49 -13.16 -15.68
C GLY A 326 -22.94 -12.35 -16.85
N LEU A 327 -22.90 -11.01 -16.76
CA LEU A 327 -22.39 -10.13 -17.83
C LEU A 327 -20.85 -10.06 -17.87
N LEU A 328 -20.17 -10.33 -16.75
CA LEU A 328 -18.72 -10.27 -16.66
C LEU A 328 -18.13 -11.63 -16.32
N SER A 329 -16.97 -11.92 -16.94
CA SER A 329 -16.15 -13.06 -16.53
C SER A 329 -15.52 -12.80 -15.13
N PRO A 330 -15.15 -13.86 -14.37
CA PRO A 330 -14.49 -13.71 -13.10
C PRO A 330 -13.25 -12.82 -13.15
N LEU A 331 -12.39 -12.98 -14.17
CA LEU A 331 -11.19 -12.20 -14.35
C LEU A 331 -11.51 -10.71 -14.60
N THR A 332 -12.44 -10.42 -15.51
CA THR A 332 -12.85 -9.04 -15.80
C THR A 332 -13.46 -8.37 -14.58
N TRP A 333 -14.29 -9.08 -13.82
CA TRP A 333 -14.85 -8.58 -12.57
C TRP A 333 -13.77 -8.26 -11.55
N MET A 334 -12.81 -9.16 -11.31
CA MET A 334 -11.74 -8.93 -10.35
C MET A 334 -10.83 -7.75 -10.76
N ILE A 335 -10.63 -7.52 -12.07
CA ILE A 335 -9.93 -6.33 -12.58
C ILE A 335 -10.74 -5.07 -12.31
N LEU A 336 -12.01 -5.02 -12.68
CA LEU A 336 -12.84 -3.82 -12.52
C LEU A 336 -13.10 -3.49 -11.05
N ALA A 337 -13.38 -4.50 -10.22
CA ALA A 337 -13.52 -4.34 -8.77
C ALA A 337 -12.22 -3.84 -8.13
N GLY A 338 -11.08 -4.41 -8.53
CA GLY A 338 -9.76 -3.94 -8.09
C GLY A 338 -9.44 -2.52 -8.56
N ALA A 339 -9.71 -2.20 -9.81
CA ALA A 339 -9.53 -0.86 -10.36
C ALA A 339 -10.38 0.17 -9.61
N GLY A 340 -11.66 -0.12 -9.39
CA GLY A 340 -12.56 0.73 -8.61
C GLY A 340 -12.05 0.96 -7.18
N LEU A 341 -11.62 -0.11 -6.52
CA LEU A 341 -11.04 -0.06 -5.17
C LEU A 341 -9.80 0.84 -5.12
N TYR A 342 -8.83 0.63 -6.02
CA TYR A 342 -7.58 1.39 -5.99
C TYR A 342 -7.73 2.82 -6.53
N MET A 343 -8.64 3.07 -7.47
CA MET A 343 -9.04 4.44 -7.87
C MET A 343 -9.59 5.22 -6.68
N ALA A 344 -10.37 4.57 -5.81
CA ALA A 344 -10.88 5.19 -4.60
C ALA A 344 -9.80 5.34 -3.51
N TYR A 345 -8.91 4.35 -3.36
CA TYR A 345 -7.92 4.27 -2.28
C TYR A 345 -6.69 5.16 -2.51
N THR A 346 -6.11 5.15 -3.71
CA THR A 346 -4.81 5.80 -3.96
C THR A 346 -4.81 7.31 -3.76
N PRO A 347 -5.87 8.08 -4.07
CA PRO A 347 -5.88 9.52 -3.83
C PRO A 347 -5.73 9.92 -2.37
N PHE A 348 -6.23 9.11 -1.42
CA PHE A 348 -6.08 9.39 0.02
C PHE A 348 -4.60 9.45 0.44
N ASN A 349 -3.78 8.56 -0.10
CA ASN A 349 -2.36 8.49 0.24
C ASN A 349 -1.50 9.44 -0.59
N ALA A 350 -1.95 9.79 -1.80
CA ALA A 350 -1.13 10.54 -2.75
C ALA A 350 -1.36 12.06 -2.67
N MET A 351 -2.61 12.53 -2.53
CA MET A 351 -2.87 13.97 -2.72
C MET A 351 -4.11 14.53 -2.01
N LEU A 352 -5.09 13.72 -1.59
CA LEU A 352 -6.35 14.23 -1.05
C LEU A 352 -6.14 15.14 0.17
N PHE A 353 -5.36 14.67 1.14
CA PHE A 353 -5.10 15.43 2.35
C PHE A 353 -4.16 16.62 2.12
N ASP A 354 -3.22 16.54 1.19
CA ASP A 354 -2.39 17.68 0.78
C ASP A 354 -3.23 18.78 0.17
N ARG A 355 -4.16 18.43 -0.74
CA ARG A 355 -5.09 19.42 -1.35
C ARG A 355 -6.05 19.99 -0.30
N LEU A 356 -6.53 19.18 0.64
CA LEU A 356 -7.39 19.64 1.73
C LEU A 356 -6.68 20.66 2.62
N VAL A 357 -5.43 20.39 3.04
CA VAL A 357 -4.64 21.35 3.83
C VAL A 357 -4.37 22.62 3.04
N ALA A 358 -4.01 22.51 1.75
CA ALA A 358 -3.79 23.68 0.89
C ALA A 358 -5.05 24.55 0.76
N VAL A 359 -6.23 23.95 0.59
CA VAL A 359 -7.51 24.65 0.49
C VAL A 359 -7.91 25.30 1.82
N SER A 360 -7.49 24.76 2.96
CA SER A 360 -7.79 25.32 4.28
C SER A 360 -7.06 26.63 4.58
N GLY A 361 -6.06 27.01 3.77
CA GLY A 361 -5.21 28.18 3.98
C GLY A 361 -4.29 28.08 5.20
N GLN A 362 -4.17 26.90 5.81
CA GLN A 362 -3.30 26.70 6.96
C GLN A 362 -1.93 26.18 6.52
N VAL A 363 -0.88 26.67 7.18
CA VAL A 363 0.46 26.15 7.00
C VAL A 363 0.57 24.84 7.76
N GLY A 364 0.74 23.73 7.03
CA GLY A 364 0.84 22.41 7.65
C GLY A 364 1.17 21.29 6.68
N THR A 365 1.47 20.12 7.23
CA THR A 365 1.69 18.90 6.46
C THR A 365 0.48 17.98 6.58
N ALA A 366 0.08 17.35 5.48
CA ALA A 366 -1.00 16.35 5.48
C ALA A 366 -0.59 15.04 6.18
N GLY A 367 0.69 14.88 6.52
CA GLY A 367 1.22 13.64 7.06
C GLY A 367 0.49 13.12 8.30
N PHE A 368 0.04 14.03 9.20
CA PHE A 368 -0.71 13.59 10.38
C PHE A 368 -2.11 13.06 10.02
N LEU A 369 -2.77 13.63 8.99
CA LEU A 369 -4.07 13.16 8.51
C LEU A 369 -3.96 11.78 7.86
N ILE A 370 -2.92 11.59 7.04
CA ILE A 370 -2.59 10.28 6.45
C ILE A 370 -2.34 9.27 7.57
N TYR A 371 -1.60 9.66 8.60
CA TYR A 371 -1.32 8.78 9.73
C TYR A 371 -2.58 8.38 10.51
N VAL A 372 -3.47 9.34 10.78
CA VAL A 372 -4.77 9.07 11.44
C VAL A 372 -5.61 8.13 10.57
N ALA A 373 -5.72 8.41 9.27
CA ALA A 373 -6.47 7.57 8.34
C ALA A 373 -5.89 6.15 8.27
N ASP A 374 -4.58 6.01 8.12
CA ASP A 374 -3.89 4.72 8.06
C ASP A 374 -4.07 3.89 9.34
N SER A 375 -3.87 4.51 10.50
CA SER A 375 -4.05 3.82 11.80
C SER A 375 -5.49 3.34 11.99
N SER A 376 -6.48 4.19 11.63
CA SER A 376 -7.89 3.82 11.63
C SER A 376 -8.18 2.72 10.61
N GLY A 377 -7.57 2.77 9.43
CA GLY A 377 -7.70 1.76 8.38
C GLY A 377 -7.23 0.38 8.83
N TYR A 378 -6.08 0.28 9.50
CA TYR A 378 -5.60 -0.99 10.06
C TYR A 378 -6.52 -1.53 11.16
N ALA A 379 -7.04 -0.66 12.03
CA ALA A 379 -8.04 -1.06 13.01
C ALA A 379 -9.30 -1.62 12.33
N GLY A 380 -9.75 -1.00 11.23
CA GLY A 380 -10.85 -1.49 10.41
C GLY A 380 -10.56 -2.84 9.76
N SER A 381 -9.34 -3.06 9.24
CA SER A 381 -8.94 -4.36 8.68
C SER A 381 -8.98 -5.46 9.74
N VAL A 382 -8.46 -5.20 10.93
CA VAL A 382 -8.52 -6.14 12.06
C VAL A 382 -9.97 -6.42 12.46
N ALA A 383 -10.78 -5.38 12.61
CA ALA A 383 -12.20 -5.51 12.99
C ALA A 383 -12.98 -6.34 11.96
N LEU A 384 -12.77 -6.14 10.65
CA LEU A 384 -13.42 -6.91 9.59
C LEU A 384 -13.08 -8.40 9.69
N LEU A 385 -11.80 -8.74 9.93
CA LEU A 385 -11.35 -10.13 10.04
C LEU A 385 -11.89 -10.81 11.28
N LEU A 386 -11.89 -10.11 12.42
CA LEU A 386 -12.49 -10.62 13.65
C LEU A 386 -14.00 -10.80 13.51
N TRP A 387 -14.69 -9.84 12.90
CA TRP A 387 -16.12 -9.98 12.61
C TRP A 387 -16.40 -11.16 11.67
N ARG A 388 -15.60 -11.35 10.61
CA ARG A 388 -15.72 -12.50 9.71
C ARG A 388 -15.58 -13.84 10.46
N ASN A 389 -14.67 -13.92 11.44
CA ASN A 389 -14.39 -15.14 12.16
C ASN A 389 -15.38 -15.40 13.33
N PHE A 390 -15.72 -14.37 14.10
CA PHE A 390 -16.48 -14.50 15.36
C PHE A 390 -17.91 -13.97 15.29
N GLY A 391 -18.26 -13.24 14.24
CA GLY A 391 -19.57 -12.59 14.09
C GLY A 391 -20.70 -13.51 13.62
N GLY A 392 -20.52 -14.83 13.66
CA GLY A 392 -21.53 -15.79 13.20
C GLY A 392 -21.75 -15.79 11.69
N VAL A 393 -20.78 -15.28 10.93
CA VAL A 393 -20.85 -15.20 9.46
C VAL A 393 -20.64 -16.59 8.87
N THR A 394 -21.70 -17.15 8.28
CA THR A 394 -21.70 -18.50 7.65
C THR A 394 -21.35 -18.47 6.16
N LEU A 395 -21.07 -17.28 5.63
CA LEU A 395 -20.77 -17.08 4.20
C LEU A 395 -19.39 -17.67 3.85
N ASP A 396 -19.28 -18.25 2.65
CA ASP A 396 -17.98 -18.59 2.09
C ASP A 396 -17.17 -17.33 1.73
N TRP A 397 -15.90 -17.50 1.35
CA TRP A 397 -15.00 -16.39 1.08
C TRP A 397 -15.45 -15.50 -0.09
N LEU A 398 -16.01 -16.09 -1.13
CA LEU A 398 -16.51 -15.39 -2.32
C LEU A 398 -17.78 -14.61 -2.01
N GLN A 399 -18.74 -15.22 -1.33
CA GLN A 399 -19.99 -14.56 -0.93
C GLN A 399 -19.73 -13.41 0.04
N PHE A 400 -18.83 -13.61 1.01
CA PHE A 400 -18.42 -12.54 1.91
C PHE A 400 -17.76 -11.37 1.15
N PHE A 401 -16.89 -11.67 0.19
CA PHE A 401 -16.26 -10.66 -0.66
C PHE A 401 -17.27 -9.86 -1.47
N ILE A 402 -18.27 -10.53 -2.07
CA ILE A 402 -19.34 -9.88 -2.83
C ILE A 402 -20.17 -8.95 -1.94
N GLN A 403 -20.58 -9.40 -0.75
CA GLN A 403 -21.36 -8.57 0.16
C GLN A 403 -20.55 -7.38 0.70
N ALA A 404 -19.28 -7.62 1.04
CA ALA A 404 -18.37 -6.56 1.45
C ALA A 404 -18.14 -5.53 0.33
N ALA A 405 -18.09 -5.96 -0.94
CA ALA A 405 -17.99 -5.08 -2.11
C ALA A 405 -19.20 -4.15 -2.21
N TYR A 406 -20.41 -4.65 -2.07
CA TYR A 406 -21.63 -3.83 -2.07
C TYR A 406 -21.67 -2.85 -0.89
N GLY A 407 -21.40 -3.34 0.34
CA GLY A 407 -21.37 -2.50 1.53
C GLY A 407 -20.35 -1.37 1.39
N THR A 408 -19.14 -1.70 0.95
CA THR A 408 -18.06 -0.72 0.73
C THR A 408 -18.44 0.28 -0.37
N SER A 409 -19.01 -0.19 -1.49
CA SER A 409 -19.41 0.66 -2.60
C SER A 409 -20.48 1.67 -2.18
N ILE A 410 -21.57 1.22 -1.59
CA ILE A 410 -22.74 2.06 -1.26
C ILE A 410 -22.37 3.05 -0.14
N ILE A 411 -21.90 2.53 0.99
CA ILE A 411 -21.59 3.37 2.15
C ILE A 411 -20.44 4.32 1.83
N GLY A 412 -19.37 3.84 1.17
CA GLY A 412 -18.22 4.65 0.80
C GLY A 412 -18.60 5.78 -0.17
N ALA A 413 -19.42 5.52 -1.18
CA ALA A 413 -19.89 6.53 -2.12
C ALA A 413 -20.71 7.62 -1.38
N ILE A 414 -21.60 7.26 -0.45
CA ILE A 414 -22.37 8.19 0.35
C ILE A 414 -21.45 9.05 1.21
N LEU A 415 -20.52 8.43 1.94
CA LEU A 415 -19.59 9.14 2.83
C LEU A 415 -18.74 10.16 2.08
N VAL A 416 -18.16 9.78 0.94
CA VAL A 416 -17.29 10.69 0.17
C VAL A 416 -18.08 11.77 -0.53
N THR A 417 -19.28 11.47 -1.03
CA THR A 417 -20.17 12.48 -1.61
C THR A 417 -20.57 13.52 -0.55
N ALA A 418 -20.96 13.09 0.64
CA ALA A 418 -21.27 13.96 1.75
C ALA A 418 -20.08 14.83 2.18
N ALA A 419 -18.86 14.23 2.23
CA ALA A 419 -17.63 14.96 2.50
C ALA A 419 -17.35 16.03 1.44
N GLY A 420 -17.51 15.71 0.16
CA GLY A 420 -17.33 16.65 -0.96
C GLY A 420 -18.29 17.86 -0.86
N PHE A 421 -19.56 17.61 -0.57
CA PHE A 421 -20.54 18.68 -0.32
C PHE A 421 -20.16 19.53 0.89
N TYR A 422 -19.74 18.91 2.01
CA TYR A 422 -19.30 19.62 3.20
C TYR A 422 -18.14 20.57 2.89
N PHE A 423 -17.08 20.10 2.24
CA PHE A 423 -15.91 20.92 1.92
C PHE A 423 -16.23 22.01 0.89
N HIS A 424 -17.06 21.73 -0.10
CA HIS A 424 -17.49 22.74 -1.08
C HIS A 424 -18.25 23.90 -0.41
N HIS A 425 -19.22 23.61 0.46
CA HIS A 425 -19.98 24.63 1.17
C HIS A 425 -19.14 25.40 2.19
N ARG A 426 -18.26 24.72 2.91
CA ARG A 426 -17.39 25.34 3.90
C ARG A 426 -16.44 26.36 3.28
N GLN A 427 -15.90 26.07 2.11
CA GLN A 427 -15.03 26.99 1.38
C GLN A 427 -15.75 28.21 0.85
N LYS A 428 -16.96 28.06 0.34
CA LYS A 428 -17.79 29.22 -0.08
C LYS A 428 -18.08 30.17 1.07
N ALA A 429 -18.20 29.67 2.30
CA ALA A 429 -18.41 30.47 3.48
C ALA A 429 -17.15 31.22 3.99
N LEU A 430 -15.95 30.79 3.57
CA LEU A 430 -14.69 31.45 3.93
C LEU A 430 -14.26 32.53 2.92
N ILE A 431 -14.83 32.52 1.72
CA ILE A 431 -14.56 33.49 0.65
C ILE A 431 -15.54 34.68 0.71
N LYS A 432 -16.67 34.53 1.41
CA LYS A 432 -17.60 35.63 1.75
C LYS A 432 -17.19 36.28 3.05
#